data_7a7b73348e387382dc3bdf95f0a7e219
#
_entry.id   7a7b73348e387382dc3bdf95f0a7e219
#
_cell.length_a   1.000
_cell.length_b   1.000
_cell.length_c   1.000
_cell.angle_alpha   90.00
_cell.angle_beta   90.00
_cell.angle_gamma   90.00
#
_symmetry.space_group_name_H-M   'P 1'
#
loop_
_entity.id
_entity.type
_entity.pdbx_description
1 polymer ?
#
loop_
_entity_poly.entity_id
_entity_poly.type
_entity_poly.pdbx_seq_one_letter_code
_entity_poly.pdbx_strand_id
1 'polypeptide(L)'
;MTGLLVHGDALDLPGHVPARSAQLAYLDPPFNVGASFGARVGRSASRASGPVAYEDRWPSIDAYLRWLEPRVSAARDCLATDGTLWLHLDHRAVHEAKGVCDRVFGRGAFTGEIVWVTGNGVRGARRGPGVTHQTILVYAGGKDFVWNGRHPSLREPFAATSLAMHFTQEDGEGRLYRERKLGGRTYRYYADEGRALGSVWTDCPAMNANTPLRRETTGYPTQKPLKLLERIVRASTLEGGMVVDPFCGSGTTLVAAARLGRSFAGCDRGELAIKTSASRLKAESAPFELRVDSGACRTKPKRSSSRSS
;
A
#
# COMPACT_ATOMS: atom_id res chain seq x y z
N MET A 1 14.18 1.44 -17.04
CA MET A 1 14.75 1.57 -15.68
C MET A 1 14.75 0.19 -15.03
N THR A 2 15.83 -0.19 -14.36
CA THR A 2 15.95 -1.52 -13.74
C THR A 2 15.43 -1.41 -12.32
N GLY A 3 14.44 -2.22 -11.96
CA GLY A 3 13.91 -2.31 -10.59
C GLY A 3 14.88 -3.07 -9.67
N LEU A 4 14.63 -3.04 -8.39
CA LEU A 4 15.38 -3.75 -7.36
C LEU A 4 14.45 -4.61 -6.51
N LEU A 5 14.87 -5.85 -6.24
CA LEU A 5 14.21 -6.75 -5.30
C LEU A 5 15.25 -7.24 -4.29
N VAL A 6 15.04 -6.98 -3.01
CA VAL A 6 15.97 -7.32 -1.92
C VAL A 6 15.37 -8.42 -1.06
N HIS A 7 16.09 -9.52 -0.89
CA HIS A 7 15.78 -10.53 0.12
C HIS A 7 16.47 -10.15 1.42
N GLY A 8 15.78 -9.45 2.31
CA GLY A 8 16.34 -8.88 3.53
C GLY A 8 15.27 -8.34 4.48
N ASP A 9 15.70 -7.67 5.54
CA ASP A 9 14.82 -6.93 6.44
C ASP A 9 14.48 -5.55 5.82
N ALA A 10 13.32 -5.01 6.14
CA ALA A 10 12.94 -3.64 5.77
C ALA A 10 13.99 -2.57 6.19
N LEU A 11 14.77 -2.87 7.24
CA LEU A 11 15.87 -2.02 7.71
C LEU A 11 17.05 -1.97 6.75
N ASP A 12 17.20 -2.96 5.88
CA ASP A 12 18.33 -3.06 4.96
C ASP A 12 18.08 -2.22 3.68
N LEU A 13 16.81 -1.93 3.37
CA LEU A 13 16.43 -1.24 2.13
C LEU A 13 17.14 0.11 1.89
N PRO A 14 17.35 0.98 2.91
CA PRO A 14 18.09 2.24 2.70
C PRO A 14 19.54 2.05 2.22
N GLY A 15 20.15 0.91 2.51
CA GLY A 15 21.49 0.57 2.02
C GLY A 15 21.55 0.19 0.53
N HIS A 16 20.39 -0.05 -0.09
CA HIS A 16 20.27 -0.52 -1.46
C HIS A 16 19.69 0.51 -2.43
N VAL A 17 19.12 1.59 -1.93
CA VAL A 17 18.52 2.68 -2.73
C VAL A 17 19.21 4.01 -2.41
N PRO A 18 19.28 4.95 -3.38
CA PRO A 18 19.82 6.27 -3.08
C PRO A 18 18.99 6.94 -1.97
N ALA A 19 19.65 7.53 -0.99
CA ALA A 19 18.96 8.25 0.08
C ALA A 19 18.10 9.37 -0.50
N ARG A 20 16.90 9.56 0.08
CA ARG A 20 15.96 10.63 -0.30
C ARG A 20 15.61 10.67 -1.80
N SER A 21 15.45 9.50 -2.41
CA SER A 21 15.13 9.38 -3.84
C SER A 21 13.69 8.93 -4.13
N ALA A 22 13.00 8.35 -3.17
CA ALA A 22 11.67 7.79 -3.38
C ALA A 22 10.57 8.83 -3.25
N GLN A 23 9.67 8.89 -4.25
CA GLN A 23 8.45 9.69 -4.18
C GLN A 23 7.32 8.97 -3.44
N LEU A 24 7.37 7.64 -3.35
CA LEU A 24 6.41 6.84 -2.61
C LEU A 24 7.14 5.79 -1.78
N ALA A 25 6.86 5.75 -0.48
CA ALA A 25 7.13 4.60 0.37
C ALA A 25 5.77 3.99 0.79
N TYR A 26 5.44 2.82 0.26
CA TYR A 26 4.24 2.10 0.64
C TYR A 26 4.63 0.97 1.60
N LEU A 27 4.03 0.96 2.78
CA LEU A 27 4.29 -0.01 3.84
C LEU A 27 3.03 -0.79 4.17
N ASP A 28 3.08 -2.11 3.99
CA ASP A 28 2.03 -3.06 4.37
C ASP A 28 2.61 -4.12 5.34
N PRO A 29 3.08 -3.70 6.54
CA PRO A 29 3.69 -4.60 7.49
C PRO A 29 2.66 -5.60 8.04
N PRO A 30 3.08 -6.69 8.73
CA PRO A 30 2.17 -7.50 9.52
C PRO A 30 1.36 -6.64 10.50
N PHE A 31 0.07 -6.98 10.74
CA PHE A 31 -0.89 -6.13 11.47
C PHE A 31 -1.04 -6.47 12.95
N ASN A 32 -0.21 -7.37 13.47
CA ASN A 32 -0.30 -7.90 14.84
C ASN A 32 -1.65 -8.63 15.11
N VAL A 33 -2.07 -9.48 14.16
CA VAL A 33 -3.35 -10.22 14.29
C VAL A 33 -3.25 -11.44 15.20
N GLY A 34 -2.07 -11.80 15.70
CA GLY A 34 -1.86 -12.94 16.59
C GLY A 34 -1.84 -14.30 15.88
N ALA A 35 -1.58 -14.35 14.58
CA ALA A 35 -1.66 -15.56 13.76
C ALA A 35 -0.43 -15.72 12.84
N SER A 36 -0.23 -16.94 12.34
CA SER A 36 0.71 -17.25 11.26
C SER A 36 -0.07 -17.34 9.95
N PHE A 37 0.48 -16.79 8.89
CA PHE A 37 -0.15 -16.78 7.57
C PHE A 37 0.52 -17.80 6.64
N GLY A 38 -0.28 -18.78 6.17
CA GLY A 38 0.14 -19.75 5.17
C GLY A 38 -0.23 -19.32 3.74
N ALA A 39 0.59 -19.74 2.78
CA ALA A 39 0.31 -19.56 1.36
C ALA A 39 -0.42 -20.77 0.76
N ARG A 40 -1.21 -20.56 -0.28
CA ARG A 40 -1.75 -21.63 -1.13
C ARG A 40 -0.71 -22.03 -2.16
N VAL A 41 -0.31 -23.29 -2.16
CA VAL A 41 0.55 -23.88 -3.19
C VAL A 41 -0.27 -24.90 -3.96
N GLY A 42 -0.59 -24.59 -5.25
CA GLY A 42 -1.42 -25.44 -6.09
C GLY A 42 -2.93 -25.16 -6.02
N ARG A 43 -3.69 -25.77 -6.95
CA ARG A 43 -5.14 -25.52 -7.14
C ARG A 43 -6.02 -26.02 -5.99
N SER A 44 -5.58 -27.00 -5.20
CA SER A 44 -6.37 -27.70 -4.18
C SER A 44 -5.92 -27.47 -2.75
N ALA A 45 -4.82 -26.75 -2.51
CA ALA A 45 -4.27 -26.58 -1.16
C ALA A 45 -5.06 -25.59 -0.31
N SER A 46 -5.37 -25.95 0.92
CA SER A 46 -5.88 -25.01 1.91
C SER A 46 -4.73 -24.10 2.39
N ARG A 47 -5.04 -22.86 2.81
CA ARG A 47 -4.03 -21.97 3.42
C ARG A 47 -3.45 -22.54 4.73
N ALA A 48 -4.22 -23.39 5.41
CA ALA A 48 -3.82 -23.99 6.68
C ALA A 48 -2.73 -25.07 6.52
N SER A 49 -2.61 -25.67 5.33
CA SER A 49 -1.64 -26.74 5.03
C SER A 49 -0.48 -26.27 4.16
N GLY A 50 -0.45 -24.99 3.76
CA GLY A 50 0.63 -24.42 2.94
C GLY A 50 1.84 -23.98 3.77
N PRO A 51 2.97 -23.67 3.11
CA PRO A 51 4.15 -23.15 3.79
C PRO A 51 3.80 -21.80 4.47
N VAL A 52 4.36 -21.58 5.64
CA VAL A 52 4.22 -20.30 6.36
C VAL A 52 4.89 -19.21 5.54
N ALA A 53 4.12 -18.20 5.16
CA ALA A 53 4.61 -17.03 4.43
C ALA A 53 5.26 -16.04 5.41
N TYR A 54 4.58 -15.74 6.53
CA TYR A 54 5.10 -14.91 7.61
C TYR A 54 4.35 -15.11 8.92
N GLU A 55 4.99 -14.71 10.02
CA GLU A 55 4.42 -14.65 11.36
C GLU A 55 3.92 -13.23 11.63
N ASP A 56 2.71 -13.14 12.19
CA ASP A 56 2.06 -11.85 12.52
C ASP A 56 1.62 -11.89 13.99
N ARG A 57 2.62 -11.97 14.87
CA ARG A 57 2.40 -12.13 16.31
C ARG A 57 3.48 -11.45 17.12
N TRP A 58 3.06 -10.57 18.02
CA TRP A 58 3.89 -9.92 19.04
C TRP A 58 3.29 -10.13 20.42
N PRO A 59 4.09 -10.12 21.48
CA PRO A 59 3.59 -10.31 22.85
C PRO A 59 2.70 -9.16 23.34
N SER A 60 2.84 -7.97 22.77
CA SER A 60 2.01 -6.80 23.07
C SER A 60 2.03 -5.80 21.92
N ILE A 61 1.10 -4.85 21.94
CA ILE A 61 1.08 -3.73 21.00
C ILE A 61 2.37 -2.89 21.11
N ASP A 62 2.89 -2.65 22.31
CA ASP A 62 4.14 -1.92 22.52
C ASP A 62 5.35 -2.63 21.90
N ALA A 63 5.40 -3.97 21.97
CA ALA A 63 6.45 -4.74 21.33
C ALA A 63 6.37 -4.63 19.79
N TYR A 64 5.16 -4.63 19.25
CA TYR A 64 4.92 -4.40 17.84
C TYR A 64 5.35 -2.99 17.42
N LEU A 65 4.96 -1.95 18.16
CA LEU A 65 5.32 -0.56 17.84
C LEU A 65 6.84 -0.32 17.91
N ARG A 66 7.54 -0.90 18.89
CA ARG A 66 9.01 -0.87 18.96
C ARG A 66 9.67 -1.55 17.75
N TRP A 67 9.05 -2.60 17.22
CA TRP A 67 9.51 -3.25 16.00
C TRP A 67 9.21 -2.41 14.75
N LEU A 68 8.04 -1.75 14.70
CA LEU A 68 7.59 -0.96 13.55
C LEU A 68 8.38 0.35 13.39
N GLU A 69 8.63 1.07 14.48
CA GLU A 69 9.22 2.42 14.48
C GLU A 69 10.54 2.54 13.70
N PRO A 70 11.55 1.69 13.90
CA PRO A 70 12.79 1.77 13.12
C PRO A 70 12.56 1.49 11.62
N ARG A 71 11.56 0.71 11.24
CA ARG A 71 11.22 0.43 9.84
C ARG A 71 10.49 1.58 9.16
N VAL A 72 9.64 2.29 9.89
CA VAL A 72 9.05 3.57 9.44
C VAL A 72 10.15 4.62 9.27
N SER A 73 11.13 4.67 10.17
CA SER A 73 12.29 5.56 10.05
C SER A 73 13.15 5.22 8.83
N ALA A 74 13.45 3.95 8.61
CA ALA A 74 14.20 3.49 7.43
C ALA A 74 13.48 3.87 6.12
N ALA A 75 12.16 3.71 6.06
CA ALA A 75 11.37 4.14 4.92
C ALA A 75 11.41 5.65 4.69
N ARG A 76 11.36 6.46 5.79
CA ARG A 76 11.53 7.92 5.71
C ARG A 76 12.89 8.30 5.13
N ASP A 77 13.96 7.59 5.48
CA ASP A 77 15.31 7.88 4.99
C ASP A 77 15.45 7.65 3.48
N CYS A 78 14.60 6.80 2.90
CA CYS A 78 14.49 6.64 1.44
C CYS A 78 13.69 7.77 0.77
N LEU A 79 12.76 8.45 1.50
CA LEU A 79 11.85 9.42 0.90
C LEU A 79 12.53 10.72 0.50
N ALA A 80 12.25 11.18 -0.72
CA ALA A 80 12.55 12.52 -1.18
C ALA A 80 11.69 13.56 -0.43
N THR A 81 12.06 14.84 -0.54
CA THR A 81 11.30 15.94 0.06
C THR A 81 9.92 16.12 -0.55
N ASP A 82 9.74 15.69 -1.79
CA ASP A 82 8.46 15.66 -2.51
C ASP A 82 7.73 14.31 -2.38
N GLY A 83 8.28 13.37 -1.61
CA GLY A 83 7.73 12.02 -1.42
C GLY A 83 6.71 11.91 -0.30
N THR A 84 5.96 10.81 -0.30
CA THR A 84 4.97 10.48 0.73
C THR A 84 5.13 9.05 1.22
N LEU A 85 4.93 8.84 2.53
CA LEU A 85 4.78 7.53 3.15
C LEU A 85 3.30 7.18 3.23
N TRP A 86 2.96 5.95 2.86
CA TRP A 86 1.62 5.36 2.97
C TRP A 86 1.70 4.10 3.84
N LEU A 87 1.29 4.20 5.10
CA LEU A 87 1.30 3.08 6.05
C LEU A 87 -0.07 2.44 6.11
N HIS A 88 -0.17 1.20 5.64
CA HIS A 88 -1.41 0.44 5.56
C HIS A 88 -1.51 -0.53 6.75
N LEU A 89 -2.56 -0.38 7.54
CA LEU A 89 -2.83 -1.20 8.72
C LEU A 89 -4.33 -1.47 8.88
N ASP A 90 -4.69 -2.39 9.74
CA ASP A 90 -6.07 -2.55 10.19
C ASP A 90 -6.31 -1.87 11.56
N HIS A 91 -7.56 -1.95 12.04
CA HIS A 91 -8.02 -1.33 13.28
C HIS A 91 -7.25 -1.75 14.54
N ARG A 92 -6.46 -2.84 14.50
CA ARG A 92 -5.73 -3.37 15.68
C ARG A 92 -4.51 -2.56 16.05
N ALA A 93 -3.92 -1.90 15.09
CA ALA A 93 -2.64 -1.23 15.29
C ALA A 93 -2.58 0.19 14.70
N VAL A 94 -3.51 0.59 13.83
CA VAL A 94 -3.41 1.85 13.09
C VAL A 94 -3.38 3.07 14.01
N HIS A 95 -4.16 3.06 15.09
CA HIS A 95 -4.27 4.22 15.97
C HIS A 95 -2.99 4.46 16.75
N GLU A 96 -2.38 3.42 17.29
CA GLU A 96 -1.11 3.48 18.00
C GLU A 96 0.06 3.72 17.03
N ALA A 97 0.03 3.11 15.84
CA ALA A 97 1.03 3.31 14.80
C ALA A 97 1.05 4.75 14.27
N LYS A 98 -0.10 5.46 14.30
CA LYS A 98 -0.13 6.89 14.01
C LYS A 98 0.81 7.66 14.93
N GLY A 99 0.86 7.32 16.22
CA GLY A 99 1.80 7.91 17.17
C GLY A 99 3.27 7.66 16.82
N VAL A 100 3.59 6.50 16.25
CA VAL A 100 4.92 6.18 15.72
C VAL A 100 5.24 7.11 14.53
N CYS A 101 4.35 7.22 13.56
CA CYS A 101 4.54 8.10 12.42
C CYS A 101 4.67 9.58 12.84
N ASP A 102 3.88 10.02 13.81
CA ASP A 102 3.96 11.38 14.36
C ASP A 102 5.33 11.68 15.01
N ARG A 103 5.96 10.69 15.66
CA ARG A 103 7.33 10.83 16.19
C ARG A 103 8.38 10.88 15.09
N VAL A 104 8.25 10.03 14.09
CA VAL A 104 9.23 9.89 13.00
C VAL A 104 9.17 11.09 12.05
N PHE A 105 7.99 11.52 11.62
CA PHE A 105 7.79 12.56 10.61
C PHE A 105 7.47 13.94 11.19
N GLY A 106 7.00 14.00 12.44
CA GLY A 106 6.36 15.17 13.02
C GLY A 106 4.85 15.21 12.69
N ARG A 107 4.04 15.68 13.64
CA ARG A 107 2.57 15.76 13.49
C ARG A 107 2.14 16.59 12.29
N GLY A 108 2.88 17.65 11.95
CA GLY A 108 2.57 18.53 10.83
C GLY A 108 2.76 17.88 9.44
N ALA A 109 3.42 16.72 9.38
CA ALA A 109 3.60 15.96 8.15
C ALA A 109 2.43 15.03 7.82
N PHE A 110 1.48 14.83 8.75
CA PHE A 110 0.27 14.04 8.50
C PHE A 110 -0.64 14.77 7.52
N THR A 111 -0.85 14.18 6.34
CA THR A 111 -1.68 14.76 5.28
C THR A 111 -3.11 14.24 5.29
N GLY A 112 -3.34 13.06 5.86
CA GLY A 112 -4.67 12.45 5.95
C GLY A 112 -4.62 10.94 6.06
N GLU A 113 -5.80 10.35 6.05
CA GLU A 113 -5.98 8.89 6.03
C GLU A 113 -6.94 8.48 4.93
N ILE A 114 -6.76 7.26 4.44
CA ILE A 114 -7.70 6.60 3.53
C ILE A 114 -8.36 5.44 4.27
N VAL A 115 -9.67 5.45 4.32
CA VAL A 115 -10.49 4.33 4.77
C VAL A 115 -10.78 3.47 3.56
N TRP A 116 -10.04 2.36 3.42
CA TRP A 116 -10.25 1.43 2.33
C TRP A 116 -11.27 0.37 2.71
N VAL A 117 -12.46 0.43 2.12
CA VAL A 117 -13.54 -0.54 2.33
C VAL A 117 -13.24 -1.80 1.52
N THR A 118 -13.06 -2.92 2.21
CA THR A 118 -12.60 -4.17 1.59
C THR A 118 -13.69 -4.94 0.85
N GLY A 119 -14.96 -4.53 0.98
CA GLY A 119 -16.11 -5.19 0.35
C GLY A 119 -16.47 -6.56 0.95
N ASN A 120 -15.82 -6.97 2.03
CA ASN A 120 -16.11 -8.22 2.71
C ASN A 120 -17.30 -8.04 3.65
N GLY A 121 -18.21 -9.03 3.65
CA GLY A 121 -19.31 -9.06 4.60
C GLY A 121 -18.83 -8.98 6.05
N VAL A 122 -19.67 -8.47 6.91
CA VAL A 122 -19.41 -8.27 8.32
C VAL A 122 -19.03 -9.60 8.99
N ARG A 123 -17.79 -9.68 9.51
CA ARG A 123 -17.33 -10.82 10.31
C ARG A 123 -17.19 -10.41 11.76
N GLY A 124 -17.58 -11.28 12.67
CA GLY A 124 -17.35 -11.07 14.10
C GLY A 124 -18.31 -10.12 14.83
N ALA A 125 -19.43 -9.74 14.21
CA ALA A 125 -20.40 -8.76 14.76
C ALA A 125 -21.16 -9.20 16.02
N ARG A 126 -20.80 -10.30 16.67
CA ARG A 126 -21.54 -10.80 17.85
C ARG A 126 -21.40 -9.93 19.10
N ARG A 127 -20.36 -9.11 19.21
CA ARG A 127 -20.06 -8.28 20.40
C ARG A 127 -19.65 -6.85 20.07
N GLY A 128 -19.91 -6.36 18.84
CA GLY A 128 -19.55 -5.02 18.40
C GLY A 128 -19.67 -4.84 16.89
N PRO A 129 -19.31 -3.66 16.36
CA PRO A 129 -19.30 -3.41 14.93
C PRO A 129 -18.37 -4.37 14.19
N GLY A 130 -18.85 -4.95 13.09
CA GLY A 130 -17.99 -5.78 12.24
C GLY A 130 -17.00 -4.93 11.44
N VAL A 131 -15.77 -5.43 11.31
CA VAL A 131 -14.71 -4.73 10.59
C VAL A 131 -14.90 -4.95 9.09
N THR A 132 -15.04 -3.86 8.35
CA THR A 132 -15.26 -3.85 6.89
C THR A 132 -14.21 -3.06 6.12
N HIS A 133 -13.23 -2.48 6.81
CA HIS A 133 -12.22 -1.61 6.21
C HIS A 133 -10.82 -1.83 6.78
N GLN A 134 -9.85 -1.31 6.10
CA GLN A 134 -8.49 -1.08 6.57
C GLN A 134 -8.17 0.41 6.40
N THR A 135 -7.16 0.91 7.10
CA THR A 135 -6.79 2.32 7.08
C THR A 135 -5.38 2.48 6.54
N ILE A 136 -5.19 3.49 5.71
CA ILE A 136 -3.87 3.86 5.18
C ILE A 136 -3.58 5.28 5.66
N LEU A 137 -2.55 5.43 6.50
CA LEU A 137 -2.07 6.73 6.96
C LEU A 137 -1.13 7.32 5.93
N VAL A 138 -1.26 8.61 5.63
CA VAL A 138 -0.43 9.31 4.65
C VAL A 138 0.36 10.42 5.33
N TYR A 139 1.69 10.39 5.18
CA TYR A 139 2.62 11.38 5.69
C TYR A 139 3.49 11.95 4.58
N ALA A 140 3.67 13.26 4.57
CA ALA A 140 4.52 13.93 3.58
C ALA A 140 5.99 13.99 4.02
N GLY A 141 6.91 13.82 3.07
CA GLY A 141 8.34 14.05 3.29
C GLY A 141 8.71 15.53 3.42
N GLY A 142 7.89 16.42 2.85
CA GLY A 142 8.04 17.87 2.89
C GLY A 142 6.76 18.59 2.47
N LYS A 143 6.82 19.92 2.35
CA LYS A 143 5.64 20.75 2.05
C LYS A 143 5.14 20.60 0.62
N ASP A 144 6.07 20.43 -0.32
CA ASP A 144 5.78 20.39 -1.77
C ASP A 144 5.74 18.95 -2.29
N PHE A 145 5.05 18.07 -1.57
CA PHE A 145 4.94 16.65 -1.94
C PHE A 145 4.06 16.45 -3.19
N VAL A 146 4.38 15.40 -3.95
CA VAL A 146 3.60 15.04 -5.14
C VAL A 146 2.21 14.55 -4.74
N TRP A 147 1.19 15.24 -5.24
CA TRP A 147 -0.21 14.84 -5.13
C TRP A 147 -0.96 15.08 -6.44
N ASN A 148 -1.17 14.03 -7.21
CA ASN A 148 -1.82 14.08 -8.53
C ASN A 148 -3.36 14.02 -8.43
N GLY A 149 -3.97 14.83 -7.56
CA GLY A 149 -5.41 14.79 -7.24
C GLY A 149 -6.36 15.02 -8.43
N ARG A 150 -5.84 15.48 -9.57
CA ARG A 150 -6.61 15.62 -10.82
C ARG A 150 -6.56 14.36 -11.70
N HIS A 151 -5.73 13.36 -11.37
CA HIS A 151 -5.66 12.13 -12.16
C HIS A 151 -7.03 11.42 -12.15
N PRO A 152 -7.52 10.86 -13.28
CA PRO A 152 -8.85 10.23 -13.38
C PRO A 152 -9.10 9.14 -12.32
N SER A 153 -8.08 8.38 -11.91
CA SER A 153 -8.22 7.36 -10.85
C SER A 153 -8.50 7.94 -9.44
N LEU A 154 -8.33 9.26 -9.26
CA LEU A 154 -8.64 10.02 -8.04
C LEU A 154 -9.86 10.92 -8.22
N ARG A 155 -10.67 10.63 -9.21
CA ARG A 155 -11.93 11.32 -9.50
C ARG A 155 -13.08 10.34 -9.44
N GLU A 156 -14.24 10.83 -9.03
CA GLU A 156 -15.50 10.07 -9.07
C GLU A 156 -16.56 10.89 -9.80
N PRO A 157 -17.51 10.24 -10.47
CA PRO A 157 -18.58 10.96 -11.17
C PRO A 157 -19.38 11.83 -10.20
N PHE A 158 -19.89 12.95 -10.69
CA PHE A 158 -20.92 13.67 -9.96
C PHE A 158 -22.20 12.81 -9.88
N ALA A 159 -22.97 12.97 -8.80
CA ALA A 159 -24.27 12.34 -8.70
C ALA A 159 -25.19 12.81 -9.85
N ALA A 160 -26.02 11.92 -10.39
CA ALA A 160 -26.92 12.24 -11.49
C ALA A 160 -27.80 13.46 -11.20
N THR A 161 -28.31 13.56 -9.96
CA THR A 161 -29.07 14.74 -9.50
C THR A 161 -28.26 16.03 -9.56
N SER A 162 -26.96 15.99 -9.17
CA SER A 162 -26.08 17.15 -9.23
C SER A 162 -25.79 17.56 -10.67
N LEU A 163 -25.61 16.60 -11.58
CA LEU A 163 -25.43 16.86 -12.99
C LEU A 163 -26.65 17.56 -13.58
N ALA A 164 -27.85 17.04 -13.35
CA ALA A 164 -29.10 17.60 -13.87
C ALA A 164 -29.40 19.00 -13.32
N MET A 165 -29.09 19.25 -12.03
CA MET A 165 -29.45 20.52 -11.39
C MET A 165 -28.43 21.66 -11.61
N HIS A 166 -27.15 21.35 -11.81
CA HIS A 166 -26.10 22.34 -11.72
C HIS A 166 -25.22 22.47 -12.97
N PHE A 167 -25.14 21.46 -13.81
CA PHE A 167 -24.31 21.49 -15.01
C PHE A 167 -25.17 21.81 -16.24
N THR A 168 -25.67 23.05 -16.27
CA THR A 168 -26.64 23.53 -17.27
C THR A 168 -26.02 24.46 -18.32
N GLN A 169 -24.72 24.77 -18.17
CA GLN A 169 -23.98 25.59 -19.12
C GLN A 169 -23.16 24.69 -20.04
N GLU A 170 -22.96 25.13 -21.28
CA GLU A 170 -22.20 24.44 -22.31
C GLU A 170 -21.11 25.36 -22.84
N ASP A 171 -19.91 24.85 -23.02
CA ASP A 171 -18.82 25.61 -23.65
C ASP A 171 -18.84 25.48 -25.17
N GLY A 172 -17.88 26.13 -25.86
CA GLY A 172 -17.79 26.10 -27.32
C GLY A 172 -17.49 24.72 -27.94
N GLU A 173 -17.16 23.71 -27.12
CA GLU A 173 -16.87 22.33 -27.51
C GLU A 173 -18.02 21.37 -27.14
N GLY A 174 -19.12 21.88 -26.60
CA GLY A 174 -20.28 21.08 -26.19
C GLY A 174 -20.11 20.41 -24.82
N ARG A 175 -19.12 20.81 -24.02
CA ARG A 175 -18.90 20.24 -22.67
C ARG A 175 -19.78 20.95 -21.65
N LEU A 176 -20.54 20.18 -20.90
CA LEU A 176 -21.37 20.69 -19.81
C LEU A 176 -20.51 21.11 -18.62
N TYR A 177 -20.77 22.31 -18.07
CA TYR A 177 -20.05 22.83 -16.92
C TYR A 177 -20.97 23.61 -15.97
N ARG A 178 -20.45 23.85 -14.77
CA ARG A 178 -20.99 24.84 -13.81
C ARG A 178 -19.91 25.79 -13.35
N GLU A 179 -20.30 26.99 -12.95
CA GLU A 179 -19.38 27.96 -12.35
C GLU A 179 -19.66 28.15 -10.85
N ARG A 180 -18.60 28.36 -10.08
CA ARG A 180 -18.69 28.79 -8.68
C ARG A 180 -17.75 29.97 -8.46
N LYS A 181 -18.27 30.98 -7.78
CA LYS A 181 -17.48 32.12 -7.33
C LYS A 181 -16.99 31.88 -5.91
N LEU A 182 -15.68 31.91 -5.70
CA LEU A 182 -15.01 31.75 -4.42
C LEU A 182 -13.91 32.81 -4.29
N GLY A 183 -13.95 33.62 -3.22
CA GLY A 183 -12.93 34.65 -2.99
C GLY A 183 -12.75 35.63 -4.15
N GLY A 184 -13.83 36.00 -4.82
CA GLY A 184 -13.79 36.91 -5.98
C GLY A 184 -13.32 36.30 -7.31
N ARG A 185 -12.95 35.02 -7.31
CA ARG A 185 -12.56 34.26 -8.50
C ARG A 185 -13.67 33.34 -8.95
N THR A 186 -13.87 33.21 -10.28
CA THR A 186 -14.80 32.25 -10.87
C THR A 186 -14.03 30.99 -11.23
N TYR A 187 -14.52 29.84 -10.76
CA TYR A 187 -14.00 28.50 -11.05
C TYR A 187 -15.02 27.75 -11.89
N ARG A 188 -14.55 27.16 -12.99
CA ARG A 188 -15.36 26.33 -13.87
C ARG A 188 -15.09 24.85 -13.56
N TYR A 189 -16.15 24.06 -13.42
CA TYR A 189 -16.13 22.63 -13.17
C TYR A 189 -16.87 21.92 -14.28
N TYR A 190 -16.22 20.98 -14.94
CA TYR A 190 -16.81 20.23 -16.04
C TYR A 190 -17.47 18.94 -15.54
N ALA A 191 -18.60 18.58 -16.15
CA ALA A 191 -19.39 17.40 -15.80
C ALA A 191 -18.59 16.11 -15.99
N ASP A 192 -17.82 16.02 -17.07
CA ASP A 192 -17.00 14.90 -17.49
C ASP A 192 -15.73 14.70 -16.64
N GLU A 193 -15.25 15.76 -15.96
CA GLU A 193 -14.10 15.65 -15.06
C GLU A 193 -14.43 14.99 -13.72
N GLY A 194 -15.71 14.94 -13.35
CA GLY A 194 -16.12 14.43 -12.04
C GLY A 194 -15.62 15.31 -10.87
N ARG A 195 -15.75 14.80 -9.65
CA ARG A 195 -15.27 15.44 -8.42
C ARG A 195 -14.07 14.69 -7.85
N ALA A 196 -13.28 15.35 -6.98
CA ALA A 196 -12.21 14.68 -6.26
C ALA A 196 -12.76 13.49 -5.46
N LEU A 197 -12.08 12.35 -5.57
CA LEU A 197 -12.35 11.17 -4.75
C LEU A 197 -12.07 11.51 -3.28
N GLY A 198 -13.00 11.18 -2.39
CA GLY A 198 -12.82 11.38 -0.96
C GLY A 198 -11.86 10.38 -0.34
N SER A 199 -11.68 10.46 0.98
CA SER A 199 -10.82 9.56 1.75
C SER A 199 -11.43 8.17 2.01
N VAL A 200 -12.67 7.91 1.62
CA VAL A 200 -13.32 6.59 1.75
C VAL A 200 -13.36 5.92 0.38
N TRP A 201 -12.55 4.86 0.21
CA TRP A 201 -12.44 4.14 -1.05
C TRP A 201 -13.22 2.83 -1.02
N THR A 202 -14.28 2.75 -1.81
CA THR A 202 -15.19 1.60 -1.85
C THR A 202 -15.10 0.81 -3.15
N ASP A 203 -14.46 1.36 -4.17
CA ASP A 203 -14.43 0.85 -5.55
C ASP A 203 -13.23 -0.06 -5.86
N CYS A 204 -12.39 -0.35 -4.85
CA CYS A 204 -11.26 -1.27 -4.94
C CYS A 204 -11.51 -2.48 -4.02
N PRO A 205 -12.28 -3.51 -4.43
CA PRO A 205 -12.60 -4.64 -3.57
C PRO A 205 -11.33 -5.41 -3.20
N ALA A 206 -11.30 -5.97 -1.98
CA ALA A 206 -10.19 -6.80 -1.52
C ALA A 206 -10.11 -8.12 -2.30
N MET A 207 -8.92 -8.72 -2.29
CA MET A 207 -8.66 -10.03 -2.90
C MET A 207 -9.37 -11.16 -2.14
N ASN A 208 -10.52 -11.58 -2.63
CA ASN A 208 -11.31 -12.69 -2.10
C ASN A 208 -11.44 -13.82 -3.11
N ALA A 209 -11.71 -15.04 -2.60
CA ALA A 209 -11.91 -16.21 -3.44
C ALA A 209 -13.08 -16.06 -4.45
N ASN A 210 -14.05 -15.20 -4.13
CA ASN A 210 -15.29 -15.01 -4.87
C ASN A 210 -15.35 -13.68 -5.64
N THR A 211 -14.24 -12.94 -5.76
CA THR A 211 -14.21 -11.68 -6.51
C THR A 211 -13.75 -11.89 -7.96
N PRO A 212 -14.09 -10.95 -8.88
CA PRO A 212 -13.54 -10.93 -10.25
C PRO A 212 -12.01 -10.91 -10.30
N LEU A 213 -11.35 -10.50 -9.20
CA LEU A 213 -9.91 -10.43 -9.04
C LEU A 213 -9.23 -11.81 -8.87
N ARG A 214 -9.97 -12.92 -8.99
CA ARG A 214 -9.42 -14.27 -8.89
C ARG A 214 -8.23 -14.53 -9.83
N ARG A 215 -8.20 -13.84 -10.98
CA ARG A 215 -7.10 -13.93 -11.96
C ARG A 215 -5.80 -13.27 -11.49
N GLU A 216 -5.87 -12.30 -10.56
CA GLU A 216 -4.70 -11.65 -9.97
C GLU A 216 -4.06 -12.46 -8.83
N THR A 217 -4.81 -13.42 -8.28
CA THR A 217 -4.36 -14.11 -7.07
C THR A 217 -3.15 -15.00 -7.33
N THR A 218 -2.10 -14.80 -6.54
CA THR A 218 -0.88 -15.62 -6.57
C THR A 218 -0.90 -16.77 -5.58
N GLY A 219 -1.90 -16.82 -4.69
CA GLY A 219 -1.92 -17.73 -3.53
C GLY A 219 -1.17 -17.19 -2.31
N TYR A 220 -0.38 -16.11 -2.46
CA TYR A 220 0.24 -15.43 -1.33
C TYR A 220 -0.84 -14.82 -0.41
N PRO A 221 -0.71 -14.98 0.93
CA PRO A 221 -1.71 -14.43 1.84
C PRO A 221 -1.71 -12.90 1.81
N THR A 222 -2.85 -12.30 2.15
CA THR A 222 -3.01 -10.84 2.29
C THR A 222 -2.62 -9.98 1.09
N GLN A 223 -2.50 -10.58 -0.10
CA GLN A 223 -2.22 -9.84 -1.34
C GLN A 223 -3.20 -8.67 -1.50
N LYS A 224 -2.67 -7.48 -1.77
CA LYS A 224 -3.49 -6.29 -2.09
C LYS A 224 -3.89 -6.28 -3.57
N PRO A 225 -5.08 -5.75 -3.93
CA PRO A 225 -5.49 -5.63 -5.32
C PRO A 225 -4.64 -4.62 -6.09
N LEU A 226 -4.34 -4.95 -7.34
CA LEU A 226 -3.51 -4.09 -8.19
C LEU A 226 -4.12 -2.70 -8.40
N LYS A 227 -5.45 -2.62 -8.56
CA LYS A 227 -6.18 -1.34 -8.70
C LYS A 227 -5.90 -0.36 -7.56
N LEU A 228 -5.81 -0.88 -6.31
CA LEU A 228 -5.50 -0.06 -5.13
C LEU A 228 -4.09 0.53 -5.25
N LEU A 229 -3.09 -0.34 -5.53
CA LEU A 229 -1.69 0.08 -5.59
C LEU A 229 -1.42 0.98 -6.80
N GLU A 230 -2.02 0.72 -7.96
CA GLU A 230 -1.92 1.61 -9.10
C GLU A 230 -2.48 3.00 -8.80
N ARG A 231 -3.60 3.09 -8.06
CA ARG A 231 -4.16 4.38 -7.61
C ARG A 231 -3.18 5.12 -6.70
N ILE A 232 -2.61 4.43 -5.71
CA ILE A 232 -1.63 5.01 -4.78
C ILE A 232 -0.39 5.50 -5.52
N VAL A 233 0.16 4.69 -6.43
CA VAL A 233 1.32 5.08 -7.25
C VAL A 233 1.00 6.31 -8.10
N ARG A 234 -0.15 6.34 -8.78
CA ARG A 234 -0.58 7.51 -9.59
C ARG A 234 -0.78 8.75 -8.74
N ALA A 235 -1.31 8.60 -7.52
CA ALA A 235 -1.53 9.72 -6.61
C ALA A 235 -0.23 10.40 -6.18
N SER A 236 0.82 9.60 -5.95
CA SER A 236 1.99 10.00 -5.16
C SER A 236 3.29 10.07 -5.96
N THR A 237 3.28 9.77 -7.26
CA THR A 237 4.51 9.75 -8.06
C THR A 237 4.30 10.35 -9.44
N LEU A 238 5.35 10.96 -9.96
CA LEU A 238 5.48 11.33 -11.37
C LEU A 238 5.98 10.13 -12.18
N GLU A 239 5.86 10.20 -13.49
CA GLU A 239 6.46 9.21 -14.39
C GLU A 239 7.97 9.16 -14.18
N GLY A 240 8.54 7.94 -14.13
CA GLY A 240 9.95 7.74 -13.80
C GLY A 240 10.28 7.82 -12.31
N GLY A 241 9.38 8.31 -11.46
CA GLY A 241 9.58 8.44 -10.02
C GLY A 241 9.88 7.09 -9.34
N MET A 242 10.58 7.14 -8.20
CA MET A 242 10.95 5.94 -7.43
C MET A 242 9.85 5.56 -6.44
N VAL A 243 9.49 4.29 -6.42
CA VAL A 243 8.58 3.65 -5.45
C VAL A 243 9.37 2.67 -4.60
N VAL A 244 9.27 2.75 -3.28
CA VAL A 244 9.85 1.76 -2.35
C VAL A 244 8.76 1.04 -1.57
N ASP A 245 8.96 -0.28 -1.37
CA ASP A 245 8.06 -1.14 -0.58
C ASP A 245 8.91 -2.10 0.27
N PRO A 246 9.16 -1.75 1.54
CA PRO A 246 9.97 -2.57 2.45
C PRO A 246 9.27 -3.84 2.96
N PHE A 247 8.00 -4.07 2.59
CA PHE A 247 7.19 -5.24 2.93
C PHE A 247 6.48 -5.78 1.68
N CYS A 248 7.23 -5.99 0.59
CA CYS A 248 6.63 -6.14 -0.74
C CYS A 248 5.76 -7.41 -0.91
N GLY A 249 5.88 -8.41 -0.06
CA GLY A 249 5.03 -9.59 -0.04
C GLY A 249 4.91 -10.24 -1.42
N SER A 250 3.71 -10.21 -2.00
CA SER A 250 3.46 -10.71 -3.35
C SER A 250 3.91 -9.77 -4.48
N GLY A 251 4.50 -8.61 -4.18
CA GLY A 251 5.04 -7.66 -5.15
C GLY A 251 3.99 -6.81 -5.88
N THR A 252 2.78 -6.65 -5.33
CA THR A 252 1.73 -5.88 -6.04
C THR A 252 2.13 -4.43 -6.25
N THR A 253 2.78 -3.80 -5.28
CA THR A 253 3.29 -2.42 -5.39
C THR A 253 4.34 -2.30 -6.50
N LEU A 254 5.25 -3.27 -6.58
CA LEU A 254 6.32 -3.29 -7.59
C LEU A 254 5.77 -3.47 -8.99
N VAL A 255 4.78 -4.37 -9.15
CA VAL A 255 4.05 -4.57 -10.41
C VAL A 255 3.31 -3.30 -10.81
N ALA A 256 2.62 -2.64 -9.87
CA ALA A 256 1.94 -1.37 -10.13
C ALA A 256 2.92 -0.29 -10.60
N ALA A 257 4.07 -0.16 -9.92
CA ALA A 257 5.12 0.77 -10.28
C ALA A 257 5.66 0.51 -11.70
N ALA A 258 6.00 -0.75 -11.99
CA ALA A 258 6.51 -1.16 -13.30
C ALA A 258 5.54 -0.87 -14.43
N ARG A 259 4.26 -1.25 -14.29
CA ARG A 259 3.19 -0.98 -15.29
C ARG A 259 2.99 0.50 -15.56
N LEU A 260 3.25 1.32 -14.57
CA LEU A 260 3.08 2.77 -14.67
C LEU A 260 4.36 3.52 -15.07
N GLY A 261 5.43 2.82 -15.46
CA GLY A 261 6.69 3.45 -15.86
C GLY A 261 7.45 4.10 -14.70
N ARG A 262 7.28 3.60 -13.47
CA ARG A 262 8.02 4.04 -12.28
C ARG A 262 9.20 3.11 -12.01
N SER A 263 10.26 3.66 -11.43
CA SER A 263 11.32 2.86 -10.83
C SER A 263 10.81 2.25 -9.53
N PHE A 264 11.34 1.10 -9.12
CA PHE A 264 10.90 0.48 -7.89
C PHE A 264 12.04 -0.22 -7.14
N ALA A 265 11.90 -0.28 -5.81
CA ALA A 265 12.70 -1.14 -4.95
C ALA A 265 11.79 -1.79 -3.91
N GLY A 266 11.79 -3.12 -3.88
CA GLY A 266 11.04 -3.92 -2.89
C GLY A 266 11.94 -4.72 -2.00
N CYS A 267 11.54 -4.93 -0.76
CA CYS A 267 12.24 -5.77 0.20
C CYS A 267 11.25 -6.71 0.90
N ASP A 268 11.67 -7.94 1.19
CA ASP A 268 10.93 -8.86 2.04
C ASP A 268 11.87 -9.89 2.65
N ARG A 269 11.57 -10.31 3.89
CA ARG A 269 12.32 -11.38 4.59
C ARG A 269 11.92 -12.78 4.15
N GLY A 270 10.72 -12.92 3.60
CA GLY A 270 10.14 -14.20 3.21
C GLY A 270 10.66 -14.68 1.86
N GLU A 271 11.32 -15.82 1.81
CA GLU A 271 11.76 -16.42 0.55
C GLU A 271 10.59 -16.60 -0.44
N LEU A 272 9.40 -16.98 0.07
CA LEU A 272 8.20 -17.13 -0.74
C LEU A 272 7.71 -15.80 -1.31
N ALA A 273 7.79 -14.71 -0.53
CA ALA A 273 7.48 -13.36 -0.99
C ALA A 273 8.38 -12.96 -2.16
N ILE A 274 9.69 -13.13 -2.01
CA ILE A 274 10.68 -12.83 -3.04
C ILE A 274 10.44 -13.66 -4.31
N LYS A 275 10.23 -14.98 -4.18
CA LYS A 275 9.91 -15.85 -5.33
C LYS A 275 8.63 -15.42 -6.05
N THR A 276 7.58 -15.06 -5.29
CA THR A 276 6.31 -14.62 -5.84
C THR A 276 6.46 -13.28 -6.56
N SER A 277 7.11 -12.30 -5.94
CA SER A 277 7.38 -10.99 -6.51
C SER A 277 8.21 -11.09 -7.78
N ALA A 278 9.30 -11.87 -7.75
CA ALA A 278 10.16 -12.10 -8.92
C ALA A 278 9.39 -12.74 -10.08
N SER A 279 8.54 -13.74 -9.80
CA SER A 279 7.71 -14.38 -10.82
C SER A 279 6.74 -13.39 -11.47
N ARG A 280 6.08 -12.54 -10.68
CA ARG A 280 5.16 -11.52 -11.19
C ARG A 280 5.87 -10.46 -12.02
N LEU A 281 7.01 -9.95 -11.55
CA LEU A 281 7.81 -8.97 -12.31
C LEU A 281 8.29 -9.53 -13.65
N LYS A 282 8.70 -10.80 -13.69
CA LYS A 282 9.04 -11.50 -14.95
C LYS A 282 7.84 -11.61 -15.89
N ALA A 283 6.66 -11.92 -15.37
CA ALA A 283 5.43 -12.00 -16.17
C ALA A 283 5.02 -10.64 -16.76
N GLU A 284 5.37 -9.53 -16.09
CA GLU A 284 5.18 -8.17 -16.62
C GLU A 284 6.33 -7.71 -17.52
N SER A 285 7.33 -8.56 -17.80
CA SER A 285 8.56 -8.18 -18.53
C SER A 285 9.28 -6.97 -17.89
N ALA A 286 9.12 -6.76 -16.58
CA ALA A 286 9.73 -5.69 -15.82
C ALA A 286 11.16 -6.09 -15.43
N PRO A 287 12.22 -5.41 -15.90
CA PRO A 287 13.59 -5.74 -15.53
C PRO A 287 13.87 -5.38 -14.07
N PHE A 288 14.52 -6.28 -13.35
CA PHE A 288 14.94 -6.05 -11.97
C PHE A 288 16.24 -6.80 -11.64
N GLU A 289 16.98 -6.24 -10.68
CA GLU A 289 18.09 -6.91 -10.00
C GLU A 289 17.58 -7.56 -8.72
N LEU A 290 18.03 -8.78 -8.42
CA LEU A 290 17.77 -9.46 -7.15
C LEU A 290 19.03 -9.40 -6.29
N ARG A 291 18.92 -8.84 -5.09
CA ARG A 291 19.97 -8.83 -4.07
C ARG A 291 19.55 -9.63 -2.85
N VAL A 292 20.51 -10.28 -2.22
CA VAL A 292 20.32 -11.01 -0.96
C VAL A 292 21.17 -10.34 0.10
N ASP A 293 20.56 -9.83 1.15
CA ASP A 293 21.31 -9.28 2.27
C ASP A 293 21.81 -10.39 3.19
N SER A 294 23.06 -10.29 3.63
CA SER A 294 23.72 -11.29 4.49
C SER A 294 23.07 -11.45 5.87
N GLY A 295 22.29 -10.45 6.31
CA GLY A 295 21.47 -10.51 7.52
C GLY A 295 20.27 -11.46 7.44
N ALA A 296 19.69 -11.67 6.26
CA ALA A 296 18.54 -12.54 6.05
C ALA A 296 18.84 -14.04 6.33
N CYS A 297 20.11 -14.44 6.25
CA CYS A 297 20.54 -15.82 6.48
C CYS A 297 20.71 -16.18 7.98
N ARG A 298 20.55 -15.24 8.91
CA ARG A 298 20.86 -15.41 10.34
C ARG A 298 19.62 -15.58 11.20
N THR A 299 18.70 -16.52 10.97
CA THR A 299 17.82 -16.96 12.08
C THR A 299 17.13 -18.28 11.80
N LYS A 300 17.78 -19.39 12.15
CA LYS A 300 17.08 -20.52 12.79
C LYS A 300 17.68 -20.67 14.18
N PRO A 301 16.97 -20.42 15.27
CA PRO A 301 17.41 -20.89 16.58
C PRO A 301 17.38 -22.42 16.55
N LYS A 302 18.53 -23.03 16.77
CA LYS A 302 18.62 -24.49 17.02
C LYS A 302 17.68 -24.79 18.19
N ARG A 303 16.68 -25.63 17.94
CA ARG A 303 15.92 -26.29 19.03
C ARG A 303 16.94 -27.13 19.81
N SER A 304 17.27 -26.70 21.02
CA SER A 304 17.95 -27.55 21.99
C SER A 304 16.99 -28.68 22.37
N SER A 305 17.28 -29.89 21.88
CA SER A 305 16.67 -31.10 22.37
C SER A 305 17.26 -31.39 23.75
N SER A 306 16.63 -30.92 24.81
CA SER A 306 16.86 -31.49 26.14
C SER A 306 16.17 -32.83 26.19
N ARG A 307 16.93 -33.89 25.96
CA ARG A 307 16.58 -35.23 26.45
C ARG A 307 16.85 -35.22 27.96
N SER A 308 15.81 -35.27 28.74
CA SER A 308 15.88 -35.65 30.14
C SER A 308 15.90 -37.19 30.20
N SER A 309 16.96 -37.69 30.81
CA SER A 309 17.05 -39.07 31.30
C SER A 309 16.17 -39.26 32.52
#